data_e5d85588700ffc9018cd9f4ede1c7538
#
_entry.id   e5d85588700ffc9018cd9f4ede1c7538
#
_cell.length_a   1.000
_cell.length_b   1.000
_cell.length_c   1.000
_cell.angle_alpha   90.00
_cell.angle_beta   90.00
_cell.angle_gamma   90.00
#
_symmetry.space_group_name_H-M   'P 1'
#
loop_
_entity.id
_entity.type
_entity.pdbx_description
1 polymer ?
#
loop_
_entity_poly.entity_id
_entity_poly.type
_entity_poly.pdbx_seq_one_letter_code
_entity_poly.pdbx_strand_id
1 'polypeptide(L)'
;MAKQRLGVVMDPIAGIAAAKDSTLAMLIEAQRRGHELWYFEQGDLRLRNGVPLGTGRRLRVADSKTDWYELGSGREMLLGELDMLLMRKDPPFDTEYIYTTYILERAEQAGVLVLNRPASLRDINEKAFTACFPQCCPDTLITRSMADMRAFLAEHRKIVVKPLDAMGGRSIFVLNQGDNNANVIFETLTDSGARHAVTQRYIPAILQGDK
;
A
#
# COMPACT_ATOMS: atom_id res chain seq x y z
N MET A 1 17.25 -21.33 -14.23
CA MET A 1 16.60 -20.11 -14.75
C MET A 1 17.69 -19.06 -14.98
N ALA A 2 17.51 -18.16 -15.95
CA ALA A 2 18.46 -17.09 -16.18
C ALA A 2 18.49 -16.16 -14.94
N LYS A 3 19.67 -15.67 -14.61
CA LYS A 3 19.87 -14.68 -13.53
C LYS A 3 19.21 -13.37 -13.97
N GLN A 4 18.30 -12.84 -13.13
CA GLN A 4 17.56 -11.60 -13.40
C GLN A 4 17.92 -10.53 -12.38
N ARG A 5 17.76 -9.26 -12.76
CA ARG A 5 17.90 -8.09 -11.90
C ARG A 5 16.52 -7.68 -11.37
N LEU A 6 16.32 -7.86 -10.09
CA LEU A 6 15.07 -7.51 -9.40
C LEU A 6 15.29 -6.25 -8.56
N GLY A 7 14.60 -5.18 -8.90
CA GLY A 7 14.51 -3.98 -8.09
C GLY A 7 13.34 -4.04 -7.12
N VAL A 8 13.48 -3.42 -5.97
CA VAL A 8 12.40 -3.19 -5.02
C VAL A 8 12.39 -1.73 -4.59
N VAL A 9 11.23 -1.08 -4.71
CA VAL A 9 10.95 0.25 -4.14
C VAL A 9 10.16 0.05 -2.87
N MET A 10 10.72 0.41 -1.73
CA MET A 10 10.10 0.16 -0.42
C MET A 10 10.49 1.24 0.60
N ASP A 11 9.87 1.21 1.76
CA ASP A 11 10.30 2.00 2.91
C ASP A 11 11.69 1.60 3.38
N PRO A 12 12.37 2.44 4.19
CA PRO A 12 13.70 2.14 4.68
C PRO A 12 13.77 0.73 5.29
N ILE A 13 14.57 -0.14 4.68
CA ILE A 13 14.67 -1.56 5.02
C ILE A 13 15.10 -1.80 6.48
N ALA A 14 15.77 -0.83 7.08
CA ALA A 14 16.15 -0.87 8.49
C ALA A 14 14.93 -0.83 9.43
N GLY A 15 13.81 -0.27 8.97
CA GLY A 15 12.60 -0.06 9.77
C GLY A 15 11.56 -1.17 9.67
N ILE A 16 11.76 -2.18 8.82
CA ILE A 16 10.76 -3.25 8.65
C ILE A 16 10.74 -4.22 9.84
N ALA A 17 9.60 -4.88 10.05
CA ALA A 17 9.48 -5.96 11.02
C ALA A 17 9.91 -7.29 10.38
N ALA A 18 11.22 -7.57 10.32
CA ALA A 18 11.82 -8.68 9.57
C ALA A 18 11.10 -10.03 9.74
N ALA A 19 10.61 -10.34 10.95
CA ALA A 19 9.91 -11.59 11.24
C ALA A 19 8.52 -11.72 10.60
N LYS A 20 7.95 -10.61 10.05
CA LYS A 20 6.58 -10.55 9.52
C LYS A 20 6.51 -9.94 8.12
N ASP A 21 7.64 -9.44 7.62
CA ASP A 21 7.67 -8.68 6.37
C ASP A 21 7.61 -9.60 5.15
N SER A 22 6.53 -9.48 4.39
CA SER A 22 6.33 -10.27 3.18
C SER A 22 7.26 -9.86 2.03
N THR A 23 7.72 -8.60 2.01
CA THR A 23 8.67 -8.12 1.01
C THR A 23 10.02 -8.78 1.24
N LEU A 24 10.49 -8.82 2.50
CA LEU A 24 11.72 -9.52 2.86
C LEU A 24 11.65 -11.01 2.46
N ALA A 25 10.53 -11.68 2.74
CA ALA A 25 10.35 -13.09 2.34
C ALA A 25 10.47 -13.29 0.83
N MET A 26 9.86 -12.40 0.01
CA MET A 26 10.00 -12.43 -1.45
C MET A 26 11.44 -12.20 -1.90
N LEU A 27 12.16 -11.27 -1.28
CA LEU A 27 13.55 -10.96 -1.60
C LEU A 27 14.49 -12.13 -1.25
N ILE A 28 14.28 -12.78 -0.11
CA ILE A 28 15.03 -13.99 0.30
C ILE A 28 14.84 -15.09 -0.75
N GLU A 29 13.61 -15.35 -1.16
CA GLU A 29 13.33 -16.37 -2.18
C GLU A 29 13.92 -16.00 -3.56
N ALA A 30 13.83 -14.73 -3.97
CA ALA A 30 14.45 -14.27 -5.20
C ALA A 30 15.98 -14.45 -5.19
N GLN A 31 16.63 -14.10 -4.06
CA GLN A 31 18.06 -14.31 -3.87
C GLN A 31 18.44 -15.79 -3.88
N ARG A 32 17.63 -16.65 -3.23
CA ARG A 32 17.82 -18.10 -3.24
C ARG A 32 17.77 -18.69 -4.66
N ARG A 33 16.96 -18.10 -5.53
CA ARG A 33 16.89 -18.46 -6.97
C ARG A 33 18.02 -17.89 -7.80
N GLY A 34 18.94 -17.14 -7.20
CA GLY A 34 20.13 -16.58 -7.85
C GLY A 34 19.89 -15.23 -8.53
N HIS A 35 18.76 -14.59 -8.31
CA HIS A 35 18.49 -13.25 -8.83
C HIS A 35 19.35 -12.20 -8.14
N GLU A 36 19.57 -11.10 -8.83
CA GLU A 36 20.35 -9.95 -8.39
C GLU A 36 19.40 -8.90 -7.81
N LEU A 37 19.53 -8.56 -6.53
CA LEU A 37 18.62 -7.63 -5.86
C LEU A 37 19.17 -6.20 -5.89
N TRP A 38 18.28 -5.24 -6.15
CA TRP A 38 18.51 -3.80 -6.14
C TRP A 38 17.47 -3.11 -5.28
N TYR A 39 17.93 -2.33 -4.32
CA TYR A 39 17.08 -1.61 -3.38
C TYR A 39 16.99 -0.13 -3.76
N PHE A 40 15.77 0.40 -3.65
CA PHE A 40 15.44 1.80 -3.84
C PHE A 40 14.46 2.25 -2.76
N GLU A 41 14.62 3.47 -2.29
CA GLU A 41 13.56 4.22 -1.61
C GLU A 41 12.85 5.12 -2.63
N GLN A 42 11.70 5.65 -2.26
CA GLN A 42 10.92 6.52 -3.15
C GLN A 42 11.74 7.74 -3.64
N GLY A 43 12.52 8.33 -2.74
CA GLY A 43 13.40 9.48 -3.05
C GLY A 43 14.60 9.16 -3.95
N ASP A 44 14.91 7.88 -4.17
CA ASP A 44 15.98 7.47 -5.07
C ASP A 44 15.58 7.55 -6.56
N LEU A 45 14.27 7.65 -6.85
CA LEU A 45 13.71 7.59 -8.20
C LEU A 45 13.55 8.97 -8.82
N ARG A 46 13.76 9.08 -10.13
CA ARG A 46 13.60 10.33 -10.88
C ARG A 46 13.36 10.11 -12.37
N LEU A 47 12.78 11.12 -13.03
CA LEU A 47 12.68 11.20 -14.48
C LEU A 47 13.60 12.31 -15.01
N ARG A 48 14.39 11.97 -16.02
CA ARG A 48 15.16 12.95 -16.77
C ARG A 48 14.81 12.84 -18.27
N ASN A 49 14.18 13.84 -18.82
CA ASN A 49 13.74 13.84 -20.22
C ASN A 49 12.90 12.60 -20.59
N GLY A 50 12.02 12.17 -19.68
CA GLY A 50 11.18 10.97 -19.85
C GLY A 50 11.88 9.63 -19.62
N VAL A 51 13.18 9.63 -19.31
CA VAL A 51 13.95 8.41 -18.98
C VAL A 51 13.87 8.14 -17.48
N PRO A 52 13.41 6.96 -17.05
CA PRO A 52 13.34 6.59 -15.65
C PRO A 52 14.70 6.17 -15.12
N LEU A 53 15.15 6.83 -14.07
CA LEU A 53 16.44 6.64 -13.41
C LEU A 53 16.23 6.38 -11.91
N GLY A 54 17.21 5.73 -11.29
CA GLY A 54 17.26 5.55 -9.86
C GLY A 54 18.67 5.48 -9.32
N THR A 55 18.85 5.82 -8.04
CA THR A 55 20.09 5.53 -7.29
C THR A 55 19.92 4.20 -6.58
N GLY A 56 20.24 3.10 -7.28
CA GLY A 56 20.09 1.74 -6.77
C GLY A 56 21.23 1.33 -5.86
N ARG A 57 20.93 0.61 -4.80
CA ARG A 57 21.90 -0.05 -3.92
C ARG A 57 21.80 -1.57 -4.09
N ARG A 58 22.93 -2.25 -4.27
CA ARG A 58 22.94 -3.71 -4.24
C ARG A 58 22.43 -4.17 -2.89
N LEU A 59 21.54 -5.15 -2.91
CA LEU A 59 20.95 -5.69 -1.69
C LEU A 59 21.31 -7.17 -1.55
N ARG A 60 21.70 -7.55 -0.34
CA ARG A 60 21.71 -8.95 0.10
C ARG A 60 20.76 -9.07 1.29
N VAL A 61 20.08 -10.18 1.38
CA VAL A 61 19.11 -10.43 2.46
C VAL A 61 19.37 -11.79 3.10
N ALA A 62 19.00 -11.89 4.38
CA ALA A 62 19.10 -13.10 5.16
C ALA A 62 17.82 -13.31 5.98
N ASP A 63 17.46 -14.57 6.23
CA ASP A 63 16.40 -14.94 7.19
C ASP A 63 16.93 -14.81 8.61
N SER A 64 17.01 -13.57 9.07
CA SER A 64 17.53 -13.20 10.40
C SER A 64 16.62 -12.13 11.00
N LYS A 65 16.50 -12.11 12.33
CA LYS A 65 15.75 -11.09 13.07
C LYS A 65 16.59 -9.83 13.38
N THR A 66 17.91 -9.96 13.33
CA THR A 66 18.86 -8.89 13.70
C THR A 66 19.64 -8.36 12.50
N ASP A 67 20.08 -9.24 11.60
CA ASP A 67 20.97 -8.92 10.49
C ASP A 67 20.35 -9.42 9.18
N TRP A 68 19.19 -8.87 8.83
CA TRP A 68 18.38 -9.35 7.70
C TRP A 68 18.78 -8.74 6.35
N TYR A 69 19.62 -7.71 6.32
CA TYR A 69 20.05 -7.06 5.09
C TYR A 69 21.47 -6.51 5.12
N GLU A 70 22.05 -6.40 3.93
CA GLU A 70 23.30 -5.70 3.66
C GLU A 70 23.09 -4.84 2.41
N LEU A 71 23.44 -3.55 2.47
CA LEU A 71 23.37 -2.61 1.36
C LEU A 71 24.75 -2.25 0.85
N GLY A 72 24.95 -2.34 -0.45
CA GLY A 72 26.10 -1.80 -1.14
C GLY A 72 26.03 -0.28 -1.32
N SER A 73 27.06 0.30 -1.93
CA SER A 73 27.09 1.71 -2.32
C SER A 73 26.00 2.04 -3.35
N GLY A 74 25.47 3.27 -3.27
CA GLY A 74 24.52 3.78 -4.26
C GLY A 74 25.17 3.96 -5.63
N ARG A 75 24.47 3.54 -6.69
CA ARG A 75 24.86 3.72 -8.07
C ARG A 75 23.67 4.29 -8.87
N GLU A 76 23.92 5.33 -9.67
CA GLU A 76 22.96 5.75 -10.67
C GLU A 76 22.78 4.67 -11.74
N MET A 77 21.55 4.37 -12.08
CA MET A 77 21.22 3.40 -13.11
C MET A 77 19.92 3.73 -13.82
N LEU A 78 19.79 3.28 -15.05
CA LEU A 78 18.51 3.29 -15.74
C LEU A 78 17.60 2.22 -15.13
N LEU A 79 16.34 2.57 -14.80
CA LEU A 79 15.41 1.54 -14.32
C LEU A 79 15.13 0.47 -15.38
N GLY A 80 15.26 0.81 -16.67
CA GLY A 80 15.19 -0.14 -17.78
C GLY A 80 16.30 -1.20 -17.81
N GLU A 81 17.34 -1.09 -16.97
CA GLU A 81 18.34 -2.16 -16.80
C GLU A 81 17.83 -3.32 -15.93
N LEU A 82 16.70 -3.14 -15.24
CA LEU A 82 16.07 -4.16 -14.42
C LEU A 82 15.17 -5.06 -15.26
N ASP A 83 15.09 -6.34 -14.90
CA ASP A 83 14.13 -7.26 -15.49
C ASP A 83 12.76 -7.15 -14.80
N MET A 84 12.78 -6.93 -13.47
CA MET A 84 11.60 -6.78 -12.62
C MET A 84 11.77 -5.64 -11.62
N LEU A 85 10.67 -4.99 -11.28
CA LEU A 85 10.63 -3.92 -10.28
C LEU A 85 9.36 -4.06 -9.42
N LEU A 86 9.55 -4.28 -8.13
CA LEU A 86 8.46 -4.40 -7.16
C LEU A 86 8.19 -3.05 -6.51
N MET A 87 6.93 -2.58 -6.58
CA MET A 87 6.48 -1.44 -5.78
C MET A 87 5.94 -1.95 -4.46
N ARG A 88 6.73 -1.82 -3.42
CA ARG A 88 6.46 -2.31 -2.06
C ARG A 88 6.48 -1.21 -1.00
N LYS A 89 6.44 0.05 -1.45
CA LYS A 89 6.27 1.21 -0.58
C LYS A 89 4.90 1.16 0.09
N ASP A 90 4.90 1.22 1.41
CA ASP A 90 3.69 1.30 2.22
C ASP A 90 3.01 2.69 2.09
N PRO A 91 1.71 2.81 2.36
CA PRO A 91 1.05 4.11 2.46
C PRO A 91 1.80 5.10 3.37
N PRO A 92 1.61 6.43 3.17
CA PRO A 92 0.40 7.02 2.62
C PRO A 92 0.32 6.94 1.09
N PHE A 93 -0.91 6.78 0.57
CA PHE A 93 -1.23 6.97 -0.83
C PHE A 93 -1.51 8.46 -1.05
N ASP A 94 -0.44 9.19 -1.28
CA ASP A 94 -0.43 10.64 -1.48
C ASP A 94 0.05 11.02 -2.89
N THR A 95 0.22 12.30 -3.12
CA THR A 95 0.67 12.81 -4.41
C THR A 95 2.08 12.31 -4.76
N GLU A 96 2.96 12.16 -3.77
CA GLU A 96 4.32 11.65 -3.96
C GLU A 96 4.31 10.17 -4.37
N TYR A 97 3.40 9.37 -3.77
CA TYR A 97 3.17 7.99 -4.20
C TYR A 97 2.72 7.94 -5.67
N ILE A 98 1.78 8.82 -6.06
CA ILE A 98 1.30 8.93 -7.44
C ILE A 98 2.44 9.30 -8.40
N TYR A 99 3.27 10.29 -8.05
CA TYR A 99 4.44 10.69 -8.86
C TYR A 99 5.42 9.53 -9.03
N THR A 100 5.65 8.75 -7.99
CA THR A 100 6.46 7.54 -8.07
C THR A 100 5.88 6.55 -9.08
N THR A 101 4.58 6.34 -9.09
CA THR A 101 3.95 5.43 -10.07
C THR A 101 4.13 5.90 -11.52
N TYR A 102 4.20 7.20 -11.79
CA TYR A 102 4.52 7.71 -13.15
C TYR A 102 5.96 7.36 -13.56
N ILE A 103 6.91 7.41 -12.63
CA ILE A 103 8.29 6.98 -12.91
C ILE A 103 8.33 5.48 -13.22
N LEU A 104 7.62 4.68 -12.42
CA LEU A 104 7.53 3.22 -12.61
C LEU A 104 6.84 2.84 -13.92
N GLU A 105 5.83 3.60 -14.34
CA GLU A 105 5.14 3.40 -15.63
C GLU A 105 6.07 3.64 -16.81
N ARG A 106 7.01 4.60 -16.70
CA ARG A 106 8.06 4.77 -17.72
C ARG A 106 9.04 3.61 -17.73
N ALA A 107 9.34 3.00 -16.58
CA ALA A 107 10.14 1.77 -16.52
C ALA A 107 9.38 0.58 -17.17
N GLU A 108 8.07 0.43 -16.90
CA GLU A 108 7.21 -0.56 -17.56
C GLU A 108 7.23 -0.41 -19.08
N GLN A 109 7.11 0.83 -19.59
CA GLN A 109 7.19 1.14 -21.02
C GLN A 109 8.57 0.87 -21.62
N ALA A 110 9.63 0.89 -20.82
CA ALA A 110 10.98 0.51 -21.21
C ALA A 110 11.22 -1.02 -21.17
N GLY A 111 10.19 -1.83 -20.87
CA GLY A 111 10.23 -3.28 -20.90
C GLY A 111 10.44 -3.97 -19.55
N VAL A 112 10.48 -3.23 -18.46
CA VAL A 112 10.60 -3.79 -17.10
C VAL A 112 9.25 -4.38 -16.66
N LEU A 113 9.25 -5.57 -16.09
CA LEU A 113 8.06 -6.11 -15.43
C LEU A 113 7.84 -5.41 -14.09
N VAL A 114 6.93 -4.43 -14.04
CA VAL A 114 6.61 -3.70 -12.81
C VAL A 114 5.42 -4.34 -12.09
N LEU A 115 5.59 -4.70 -10.81
CA LEU A 115 4.58 -5.31 -9.95
C LEU A 115 4.39 -4.49 -8.66
N ASN A 116 3.16 -4.10 -8.32
CA ASN A 116 1.96 -4.21 -9.15
C ASN A 116 2.01 -3.15 -10.26
N ARG A 117 1.17 -3.35 -11.27
CA ARG A 117 1.12 -2.45 -12.43
C ARG A 117 0.88 -1.00 -11.98
N PRO A 118 1.71 -0.02 -12.41
CA PRO A 118 1.64 1.35 -11.89
C PRO A 118 0.28 2.03 -12.07
N ALA A 119 -0.37 1.83 -13.22
CA ALA A 119 -1.73 2.34 -13.45
C ALA A 119 -2.73 1.75 -12.43
N SER A 120 -2.66 0.44 -12.17
CA SER A 120 -3.55 -0.21 -11.18
C SER A 120 -3.31 0.29 -9.75
N LEU A 121 -2.07 0.62 -9.39
CA LEU A 121 -1.77 1.22 -8.09
C LEU A 121 -2.43 2.59 -7.91
N ARG A 122 -2.58 3.37 -8.97
CA ARG A 122 -3.30 4.65 -8.95
C ARG A 122 -4.82 4.48 -8.93
N ASP A 123 -5.32 3.53 -9.71
CA ASP A 123 -6.76 3.41 -10.00
C ASP A 123 -7.49 2.61 -8.92
N ILE A 124 -6.80 1.73 -8.19
CA ILE A 124 -7.41 0.79 -7.26
C ILE A 124 -7.10 1.17 -5.82
N ASN A 125 -8.01 1.92 -5.19
CA ASN A 125 -8.01 2.05 -3.74
C ASN A 125 -8.64 0.79 -3.13
N GLU A 126 -7.93 0.12 -2.23
CA GLU A 126 -8.33 -1.18 -1.64
C GLU A 126 -9.71 -1.20 -0.99
N LYS A 127 -10.17 -0.06 -0.45
CA LYS A 127 -11.48 0.06 0.21
C LYS A 127 -12.57 0.50 -0.76
N ALA A 128 -12.27 1.49 -1.62
CA ALA A 128 -13.24 1.98 -2.60
C ALA A 128 -13.49 0.97 -3.72
N PHE A 129 -12.49 0.21 -4.11
CA PHE A 129 -12.60 -0.80 -5.16
C PHE A 129 -13.53 -1.96 -4.79
N THR A 130 -13.80 -2.16 -3.50
CA THR A 130 -14.81 -3.12 -3.03
C THR A 130 -16.21 -2.84 -3.61
N ALA A 131 -16.50 -1.59 -3.99
CA ALA A 131 -17.74 -1.22 -4.66
C ALA A 131 -17.96 -1.90 -6.03
N CYS A 132 -16.87 -2.39 -6.66
CA CYS A 132 -16.95 -3.20 -7.89
C CYS A 132 -17.40 -4.65 -7.62
N PHE A 133 -17.42 -5.07 -6.35
CA PHE A 133 -17.77 -6.44 -5.94
C PHE A 133 -18.79 -6.43 -4.77
N PRO A 134 -19.93 -5.78 -4.93
CA PRO A 134 -20.90 -5.62 -3.83
C PRO A 134 -21.38 -6.96 -3.25
N GLN A 135 -21.40 -8.03 -4.07
CA GLN A 135 -21.77 -9.38 -3.63
C GLN A 135 -20.76 -10.01 -2.65
N CYS A 136 -19.56 -9.48 -2.56
CA CYS A 136 -18.48 -9.97 -1.68
C CYS A 136 -18.30 -9.09 -0.42
N CYS A 137 -19.10 -8.04 -0.27
CA CYS A 137 -18.95 -7.04 0.76
C CYS A 137 -20.22 -6.93 1.63
N PRO A 138 -20.11 -6.54 2.90
CA PRO A 138 -21.27 -6.09 3.66
C PRO A 138 -21.79 -4.80 3.05
N ASP A 139 -23.02 -4.41 3.44
CA ASP A 139 -23.55 -3.11 3.08
C ASP A 139 -22.52 -2.03 3.36
N THR A 140 -22.20 -1.25 2.36
CA THR A 140 -21.09 -0.31 2.35
C THR A 140 -21.54 1.05 1.81
N LEU A 141 -21.17 2.10 2.52
CA LEU A 141 -21.38 3.48 2.10
C LEU A 141 -20.03 4.20 2.12
N ILE A 142 -19.67 4.85 1.01
CA ILE A 142 -18.52 5.74 0.90
C ILE A 142 -19.06 7.16 0.74
N THR A 143 -18.83 7.99 1.72
CA THR A 143 -19.34 9.37 1.73
C THR A 143 -18.43 10.28 2.55
N ARG A 144 -18.58 11.59 2.37
CA ARG A 144 -18.07 12.64 3.26
C ARG A 144 -19.18 13.36 4.03
N SER A 145 -20.42 12.95 3.80
CA SER A 145 -21.60 13.51 4.46
C SER A 145 -21.81 12.86 5.82
N MET A 146 -21.63 13.62 6.89
CA MET A 146 -21.92 13.12 8.24
C MET A 146 -23.42 12.81 8.43
N ALA A 147 -24.31 13.44 7.65
CA ALA A 147 -25.74 13.15 7.71
C ALA A 147 -26.01 11.74 7.18
N ASP A 148 -25.40 11.37 6.04
CA ASP A 148 -25.53 10.04 5.45
C ASP A 148 -24.94 8.96 6.38
N MET A 149 -23.81 9.25 7.03
CA MET A 149 -23.21 8.32 8.01
C MET A 149 -24.11 8.09 9.21
N ARG A 150 -24.80 9.13 9.69
CA ARG A 150 -25.81 9.00 10.77
C ARG A 150 -27.00 8.17 10.33
N ALA A 151 -27.49 8.38 9.12
CA ALA A 151 -28.58 7.58 8.56
C ALA A 151 -28.18 6.11 8.44
N PHE A 152 -26.99 5.83 7.95
CA PHE A 152 -26.45 4.48 7.82
C PHE A 152 -26.26 3.80 9.20
N LEU A 153 -25.80 4.54 10.22
CA LEU A 153 -25.70 4.02 11.58
C LEU A 153 -27.11 3.72 12.17
N ALA A 154 -28.10 4.56 11.90
CA ALA A 154 -29.47 4.35 12.36
C ALA A 154 -30.09 3.09 11.70
N GLU A 155 -29.83 2.87 10.40
CA GLU A 155 -30.30 1.71 9.65
C GLU A 155 -29.70 0.40 10.14
N HIS A 156 -28.37 0.35 10.27
CA HIS A 156 -27.65 -0.90 10.57
C HIS A 156 -27.39 -1.11 12.06
N ARG A 157 -27.65 -0.12 12.92
CA ARG A 157 -27.47 -0.14 14.38
C ARG A 157 -26.03 -0.32 14.87
N LYS A 158 -25.20 -1.03 14.11
CA LYS A 158 -23.79 -1.23 14.40
C LYS A 158 -22.98 -1.23 13.10
N ILE A 159 -22.00 -0.34 13.03
CA ILE A 159 -21.18 -0.13 11.82
C ILE A 159 -19.70 -0.09 12.16
N VAL A 160 -18.89 -0.27 11.13
CA VAL A 160 -17.44 0.02 11.15
C VAL A 160 -17.19 1.23 10.29
N VAL A 161 -16.45 2.20 10.80
CA VAL A 161 -16.03 3.41 10.05
C VAL A 161 -14.52 3.43 9.94
N LYS A 162 -14.01 3.75 8.77
CA LYS A 162 -12.57 3.77 8.50
C LYS A 162 -12.22 4.77 7.39
N PRO A 163 -11.01 5.37 7.42
CA PRO A 163 -10.54 6.23 6.33
C PRO A 163 -10.21 5.38 5.09
N LEU A 164 -10.25 5.99 3.90
CA LEU A 164 -9.89 5.33 2.65
C LEU A 164 -8.39 5.15 2.48
N ASP A 165 -7.59 6.03 3.04
CA ASP A 165 -6.15 6.17 2.83
C ASP A 165 -5.26 5.62 3.96
N ALA A 166 -5.86 5.09 5.03
CA ALA A 166 -5.11 4.50 6.14
C ALA A 166 -4.95 2.99 6.02
N MET A 167 -3.86 2.47 6.58
CA MET A 167 -3.46 1.08 6.59
C MET A 167 -3.16 0.59 8.02
N GLY A 168 -3.02 -0.73 8.20
CA GLY A 168 -2.57 -1.34 9.45
C GLY A 168 -3.54 -1.21 10.61
N GLY A 169 -4.85 -1.12 10.34
CA GLY A 169 -5.89 -1.02 11.36
C GLY A 169 -6.01 0.36 12.01
N ARG A 170 -5.27 1.35 11.53
CA ARG A 170 -5.32 2.72 12.09
C ARG A 170 -6.67 3.37 11.81
N SER A 171 -7.20 4.06 12.81
CA SER A 171 -8.44 4.85 12.72
C SER A 171 -9.65 4.02 12.26
N ILE A 172 -9.72 2.75 12.62
CA ILE A 172 -10.90 1.91 12.45
C ILE A 172 -11.74 1.99 13.74
N PHE A 173 -12.98 2.43 13.59
CA PHE A 173 -13.91 2.57 14.72
C PHE A 173 -15.13 1.68 14.51
N VAL A 174 -15.55 1.02 15.58
CA VAL A 174 -16.83 0.30 15.66
C VAL A 174 -17.80 1.18 16.45
N LEU A 175 -18.91 1.53 15.83
CA LEU A 175 -19.94 2.39 16.41
C LEU A 175 -21.25 1.63 16.58
N ASN A 176 -21.91 1.83 17.73
CA ASN A 176 -23.28 1.40 17.98
C ASN A 176 -24.23 2.60 17.87
N GLN A 177 -25.47 2.32 17.53
CA GLN A 177 -26.53 3.35 17.58
C GLN A 177 -26.60 3.95 19.01
N GLY A 178 -26.59 5.26 19.10
CA GLY A 178 -26.58 5.98 20.38
C GLY A 178 -25.19 6.22 20.99
N ASP A 179 -24.12 5.85 20.30
CA ASP A 179 -22.75 6.16 20.75
C ASP A 179 -22.54 7.69 20.79
N ASN A 180 -22.18 8.21 21.96
CA ASN A 180 -21.97 9.64 22.18
C ASN A 180 -20.79 10.20 21.36
N ASN A 181 -19.85 9.36 20.99
CA ASN A 181 -18.67 9.76 20.21
C ASN A 181 -18.88 9.69 18.69
N ALA A 182 -20.03 9.18 18.23
CA ALA A 182 -20.26 8.94 16.80
C ALA A 182 -20.04 10.21 15.95
N ASN A 183 -20.54 11.36 16.40
CA ASN A 183 -20.39 12.61 15.66
C ASN A 183 -18.93 13.07 15.59
N VAL A 184 -18.17 12.98 16.67
CA VAL A 184 -16.76 13.36 16.72
C VAL A 184 -15.92 12.43 15.81
N ILE A 185 -16.25 11.14 15.78
CA ILE A 185 -15.59 10.18 14.91
C ILE A 185 -15.90 10.47 13.43
N PHE A 186 -17.16 10.77 13.10
CA PHE A 186 -17.52 11.16 11.73
C PHE A 186 -16.82 12.45 11.31
N GLU A 187 -16.82 13.47 12.17
CA GLU A 187 -16.14 14.73 11.93
C GLU A 187 -14.64 14.52 11.70
N THR A 188 -13.98 13.76 12.57
CA THR A 188 -12.54 13.46 12.47
C THR A 188 -12.19 12.70 11.19
N LEU A 189 -12.94 11.65 10.87
CA LEU A 189 -12.65 10.81 9.70
C LEU A 189 -12.97 11.50 8.38
N THR A 190 -13.97 12.39 8.38
CA THR A 190 -14.33 13.14 7.18
C THR A 190 -13.62 14.48 7.08
N ASP A 191 -12.78 14.86 8.07
CA ASP A 191 -12.20 16.19 8.16
C ASP A 191 -13.30 17.27 8.00
N SER A 192 -14.31 17.19 8.87
CA SER A 192 -15.50 18.08 8.84
C SER A 192 -16.24 18.07 7.48
N GLY A 193 -16.23 16.96 6.77
CA GLY A 193 -16.88 16.80 5.47
C GLY A 193 -15.99 17.12 4.25
N ALA A 194 -14.70 17.36 4.46
CA ALA A 194 -13.75 17.61 3.36
C ALA A 194 -13.24 16.30 2.72
N ARG A 195 -13.22 15.18 3.44
CA ARG A 195 -12.68 13.89 3.00
C ARG A 195 -13.74 12.79 2.98
N HIS A 196 -13.63 11.88 2.01
CA HIS A 196 -14.43 10.68 2.00
C HIS A 196 -13.92 9.67 3.03
N ALA A 197 -14.86 9.01 3.71
CA ALA A 197 -14.62 7.85 4.55
C ALA A 197 -15.55 6.71 4.16
N VAL A 198 -15.24 5.50 4.58
CA VAL A 198 -16.09 4.33 4.34
C VAL A 198 -16.75 3.86 5.62
N THR A 199 -18.04 3.63 5.57
CA THR A 199 -18.82 2.96 6.59
C THR A 199 -19.31 1.62 6.07
N GLN A 200 -19.30 0.60 6.93
CA GLN A 200 -19.78 -0.74 6.58
C GLN A 200 -20.61 -1.32 7.72
N ARG A 201 -21.62 -2.10 7.38
CA ARG A 201 -22.36 -2.90 8.37
C ARG A 201 -21.37 -3.80 9.10
N TYR A 202 -21.44 -3.83 10.43
CA TYR A 202 -20.57 -4.66 11.26
C TYR A 202 -20.84 -6.16 11.02
N ILE A 203 -19.78 -6.94 10.89
CA ILE A 203 -19.84 -8.41 10.75
C ILE A 203 -19.43 -9.03 12.09
N PRO A 204 -20.37 -9.61 12.87
CA PRO A 204 -20.05 -10.19 14.19
C PRO A 204 -19.03 -11.34 14.14
N ALA A 205 -19.00 -12.08 13.04
CA ALA A 205 -18.09 -13.21 12.87
C ALA A 205 -16.60 -12.85 12.95
N ILE A 206 -16.25 -11.56 12.82
CA ILE A 206 -14.85 -11.10 13.00
C ILE A 206 -14.29 -11.45 14.40
N LEU A 207 -15.15 -11.64 15.40
CA LEU A 207 -14.74 -12.02 16.74
C LEU A 207 -14.38 -13.50 16.87
N GLN A 208 -14.76 -14.31 15.89
CA GLN A 208 -14.57 -15.76 15.89
C GLN A 208 -13.44 -16.24 14.98
N GLY A 209 -12.92 -15.36 14.16
CA GLY A 209 -11.88 -15.66 13.21
C GLY A 209 -11.05 -14.46 12.88
N ASP A 210 -9.79 -14.72 12.62
CA ASP A 210 -8.85 -13.74 12.05
C ASP A 210 -9.02 -13.70 10.53
N LYS A 211 -8.50 -12.65 9.92
CA LYS A 211 -8.51 -12.50 8.47
C LYS A 211 -7.42 -13.34 7.81
#